data_4cb41eb46a4a5c14c53a3d70d5be3bf8
#
_entry.id   4cb41eb46a4a5c14c53a3d70d5be3bf8
#
_cell.length_a   1.000
_cell.length_b   1.000
_cell.length_c   1.000
_cell.angle_alpha   90.00
_cell.angle_beta   90.00
_cell.angle_gamma   90.00
#
_symmetry.space_group_name_H-M   'P 1'
#
loop_
_entity.id
_entity.type
_entity.pdbx_description
1 polymer ?
#
loop_
_entity_poly.entity_id
_entity_poly.type
_entity_poly.pdbx_seq_one_letter_code
_entity_poly.pdbx_strand_id
1 'polypeptide(L)'
;MKYIIRFLVSTVVLLTVVYFTAGFYVAYQILKIDPTCGLHEGSLPNSWSTTVDSHEYSILARQKVRENFNFKDYYLNEWQDVYFQSRDSNIKINGWLFNYFPNRPIIIVTHGISPNGKCKSEANLIASFLVNKKFNVLTIDLRNYGQSDTVSSYDDLGLKSYNDILGAFDFLKKIGFKSNSIGLHGISLGASTSIFAAHAEREIRAVWADSSLAEFNMILKDEIARYGLAIEFGPVVSLAGRILTG
;
A
#
# COMPACT_ATOMS: atom_id res chain seq x y z
N MET A 1 -4.11 55.13 10.27
CA MET A 1 -5.18 54.13 10.12
C MET A 1 -5.10 53.32 8.84
N LYS A 2 -5.03 53.92 7.65
CA LYS A 2 -4.96 53.19 6.34
C LYS A 2 -3.75 52.25 6.23
N TYR A 3 -2.55 52.67 6.70
CA TYR A 3 -1.34 51.81 6.66
C TYR A 3 -1.41 50.63 7.59
N ILE A 4 -1.98 50.78 8.80
CA ILE A 4 -2.17 49.68 9.73
C ILE A 4 -3.15 48.64 9.16
N ILE A 5 -4.26 49.08 8.57
CA ILE A 5 -5.23 48.20 7.93
C ILE A 5 -4.58 47.43 6.77
N ARG A 6 -3.81 48.10 5.92
CA ARG A 6 -3.08 47.46 4.81
C ARG A 6 -2.08 46.43 5.33
N PHE A 7 -1.31 46.78 6.37
CA PHE A 7 -0.38 45.84 7.00
C PHE A 7 -1.10 44.60 7.56
N LEU A 8 -2.18 44.79 8.32
CA LEU A 8 -2.96 43.70 8.86
C LEU A 8 -3.55 42.80 7.76
N VAL A 9 -4.13 43.39 6.71
CA VAL A 9 -4.64 42.63 5.57
C VAL A 9 -3.55 41.84 4.89
N SER A 10 -2.38 42.47 4.62
CA SER A 10 -1.25 41.77 4.00
C SER A 10 -0.73 40.61 4.85
N THR A 11 -0.68 40.80 6.18
CA THR A 11 -0.27 39.76 7.13
C THR A 11 -1.25 38.57 7.10
N VAL A 12 -2.54 38.85 7.14
CA VAL A 12 -3.58 37.78 7.07
C VAL A 12 -3.49 37.03 5.74
N VAL A 13 -3.35 37.72 4.62
CA VAL A 13 -3.18 37.09 3.30
C VAL A 13 -1.93 36.21 3.29
N LEU A 14 -0.80 36.69 3.79
CA LEU A 14 0.44 35.93 3.86
C LEU A 14 0.27 34.66 4.70
N LEU A 15 -0.29 34.78 5.90
CA LEU A 15 -0.53 33.63 6.78
C LEU A 15 -1.48 32.60 6.15
N THR A 16 -2.50 33.07 5.44
CA THR A 16 -3.42 32.19 4.70
C THR A 16 -2.69 31.43 3.59
N VAL A 17 -1.87 32.10 2.82
CA VAL A 17 -1.07 31.44 1.75
C VAL A 17 -0.12 30.41 2.36
N VAL A 18 0.59 30.75 3.44
CA VAL A 18 1.51 29.82 4.12
C VAL A 18 0.73 28.60 4.64
N TYR A 19 -0.43 28.80 5.26
CA TYR A 19 -1.28 27.74 5.79
C TYR A 19 -1.71 26.74 4.69
N PHE A 20 -2.22 27.24 3.55
CA PHE A 20 -2.62 26.39 2.45
C PHE A 20 -1.43 25.68 1.78
N THR A 21 -0.33 26.41 1.54
CA THR A 21 0.87 25.83 0.93
C THR A 21 1.44 24.71 1.77
N ALA A 22 1.56 24.91 3.08
CA ALA A 22 2.03 23.88 4.01
C ALA A 22 1.12 22.64 4.03
N GLY A 23 -0.19 22.85 4.07
CA GLY A 23 -1.16 21.75 4.04
C GLY A 23 -1.11 20.95 2.74
N PHE A 24 -1.03 21.61 1.58
CA PHE A 24 -0.85 20.95 0.29
C PHE A 24 0.48 20.20 0.20
N TYR A 25 1.56 20.77 0.72
CA TYR A 25 2.86 20.10 0.75
C TYR A 25 2.81 18.80 1.57
N VAL A 26 2.21 18.83 2.76
CA VAL A 26 2.06 17.62 3.59
C VAL A 26 1.19 16.58 2.91
N ALA A 27 0.03 16.97 2.37
CA ALA A 27 -0.84 16.05 1.62
C ALA A 27 -0.11 15.41 0.44
N TYR A 28 0.64 16.20 -0.32
CA TYR A 28 1.49 15.72 -1.41
C TYR A 28 2.49 14.67 -0.93
N GLN A 29 3.19 14.94 0.19
CA GLN A 29 4.20 14.00 0.71
C GLN A 29 3.60 12.69 1.21
N ILE A 30 2.40 12.73 1.79
CA ILE A 30 1.70 11.54 2.28
C ILE A 30 1.19 10.67 1.12
N LEU A 31 0.67 11.30 0.06
CA LEU A 31 -0.08 10.62 -1.00
C LEU A 31 0.74 10.29 -2.24
N LYS A 32 1.89 10.92 -2.43
CA LYS A 32 2.72 10.66 -3.62
C LYS A 32 3.17 9.21 -3.65
N ILE A 33 3.15 8.63 -4.84
CA ILE A 33 3.58 7.27 -5.11
C ILE A 33 4.96 7.28 -5.76
N ASP A 34 5.78 6.27 -5.44
CA ASP A 34 6.94 5.90 -6.24
C ASP A 34 6.55 4.72 -7.15
N PRO A 35 6.31 4.94 -8.43
CA PRO A 35 5.91 3.89 -9.35
C PRO A 35 7.05 2.89 -9.64
N THR A 36 8.29 3.20 -9.27
CA THR A 36 9.45 2.34 -9.54
C THR A 36 9.73 1.37 -8.40
N CYS A 37 8.93 1.38 -7.35
CA CYS A 37 9.11 0.48 -6.21
C CYS A 37 9.07 -1.00 -6.65
N GLY A 38 9.88 -1.83 -6.02
CA GLY A 38 9.94 -3.27 -6.30
C GLY A 38 10.51 -3.66 -7.66
N LEU A 39 11.13 -2.73 -8.39
CA LEU A 39 11.75 -2.97 -9.70
C LEU A 39 13.28 -3.07 -9.63
N HIS A 40 13.84 -3.24 -8.44
CA HIS A 40 15.28 -3.26 -8.20
C HIS A 40 15.81 -4.70 -8.09
N GLU A 41 17.09 -4.86 -8.42
CA GLU A 41 17.80 -6.10 -8.07
C GLU A 41 17.75 -6.30 -6.54
N GLY A 42 17.40 -7.51 -6.09
CA GLY A 42 17.21 -7.79 -4.67
C GLY A 42 15.80 -7.54 -4.13
N SER A 43 14.85 -7.21 -4.99
CA SER A 43 13.43 -7.16 -4.62
C SER A 43 12.65 -8.43 -4.98
N LEU A 44 13.23 -9.30 -5.82
CA LEU A 44 12.61 -10.53 -6.29
C LEU A 44 12.46 -11.57 -5.16
N PRO A 45 11.50 -12.50 -5.27
CA PRO A 45 11.26 -13.51 -4.22
C PRO A 45 12.46 -14.38 -3.86
N ASN A 46 13.41 -14.58 -4.78
CA ASN A 46 14.61 -15.39 -4.60
C ASN A 46 15.89 -14.58 -4.26
N SER A 47 15.81 -13.27 -4.14
CA SER A 47 16.99 -12.42 -3.91
C SER A 47 16.72 -11.21 -3.02
N TRP A 48 15.52 -11.09 -2.45
CA TRP A 48 15.12 -9.91 -1.67
C TRP A 48 15.92 -9.70 -0.39
N SER A 49 16.04 -8.44 0.00
CA SER A 49 16.62 -8.05 1.28
C SER A 49 16.00 -6.75 1.79
N THR A 50 16.12 -6.48 3.09
CA THR A 50 15.61 -5.22 3.66
C THR A 50 16.43 -3.99 3.28
N THR A 51 17.57 -4.17 2.62
CA THR A 51 18.45 -3.06 2.27
C THR A 51 18.08 -2.36 0.97
N VAL A 52 17.21 -2.96 0.16
CA VAL A 52 16.86 -2.44 -1.16
C VAL A 52 15.58 -1.63 -1.13
N ASP A 53 14.44 -2.25 -0.82
CA ASP A 53 13.15 -1.60 -1.04
C ASP A 53 12.38 -1.23 0.22
N SER A 54 12.75 -1.77 1.36
CA SER A 54 11.85 -1.71 2.52
C SER A 54 12.56 -1.48 3.83
N HIS A 55 13.80 -1.06 3.77
CA HIS A 55 14.66 -0.91 4.94
C HIS A 55 14.04 -0.09 6.08
N GLU A 56 13.16 0.84 5.78
CA GLU A 56 12.53 1.69 6.78
C GLU A 56 11.23 1.12 7.35
N TYR A 57 10.55 0.29 6.59
CA TYR A 57 9.17 -0.15 6.88
C TYR A 57 9.04 -1.63 7.17
N SER A 58 10.00 -2.42 6.79
CA SER A 58 9.98 -3.82 7.15
C SER A 58 10.16 -3.98 8.66
N ILE A 59 9.39 -4.88 9.27
CA ILE A 59 9.63 -5.33 10.64
C ILE A 59 11.09 -5.79 10.82
N LEU A 60 11.73 -6.24 9.75
CA LEU A 60 13.11 -6.65 9.69
C LEU A 60 14.09 -5.48 9.58
N ALA A 61 13.61 -4.27 9.40
CA ALA A 61 14.45 -3.07 9.38
C ALA A 61 15.08 -2.75 10.74
N ARG A 62 14.55 -3.31 11.82
CA ARG A 62 15.17 -3.19 13.15
C ARG A 62 16.50 -3.92 13.18
N GLN A 63 17.56 -3.21 13.55
CA GLN A 63 18.95 -3.69 13.46
C GLN A 63 19.18 -5.05 14.12
N LYS A 64 18.61 -5.30 15.31
CA LYS A 64 18.72 -6.58 16.02
C LYS A 64 18.17 -7.78 15.26
N VAL A 65 17.10 -7.56 14.48
CA VAL A 65 16.52 -8.63 13.68
C VAL A 65 17.39 -8.92 12.46
N ARG A 66 17.97 -7.88 11.85
CA ARG A 66 18.85 -8.01 10.68
C ARG A 66 20.09 -8.83 10.96
N GLU A 67 20.75 -8.63 12.10
CA GLU A 67 22.01 -9.27 12.46
C GLU A 67 21.88 -10.80 12.55
N ASN A 68 20.69 -11.30 12.92
CA ASN A 68 20.44 -12.72 13.14
C ASN A 68 19.48 -13.35 12.12
N PHE A 69 19.07 -12.61 11.10
CA PHE A 69 18.08 -13.07 10.13
C PHE A 69 18.76 -13.47 8.81
N ASN A 70 18.66 -14.74 8.46
CA ASN A 70 19.16 -15.24 7.19
C ASN A 70 18.03 -15.18 6.14
N PHE A 71 18.04 -14.19 5.27
CA PHE A 71 17.04 -14.00 4.22
C PHE A 71 16.91 -15.19 3.27
N LYS A 72 18.02 -15.93 3.04
CA LYS A 72 18.05 -17.07 2.12
C LYS A 72 17.13 -18.21 2.56
N ASP A 73 16.88 -18.35 3.87
CA ASP A 73 15.96 -19.36 4.40
C ASP A 73 14.49 -19.08 4.04
N TYR A 74 14.22 -17.87 3.55
CA TYR A 74 12.89 -17.38 3.18
C TYR A 74 12.78 -17.05 1.69
N TYR A 75 13.73 -17.46 0.87
CA TYR A 75 13.63 -17.29 -0.58
C TYR A 75 12.64 -18.27 -1.17
N LEU A 76 11.85 -17.75 -2.12
CA LEU A 76 10.95 -18.53 -2.95
C LEU A 76 11.52 -18.53 -4.36
N ASN A 77 11.94 -19.69 -4.84
CA ASN A 77 12.71 -19.79 -6.10
C ASN A 77 11.85 -19.94 -7.34
N GLU A 78 10.58 -20.28 -7.19
CA GLU A 78 9.66 -20.51 -8.29
C GLU A 78 8.40 -19.68 -8.09
N TRP A 79 8.04 -18.88 -9.07
CA TRP A 79 6.79 -18.14 -9.13
C TRP A 79 6.40 -17.88 -10.57
N GLN A 80 5.15 -17.50 -10.78
CA GLN A 80 4.65 -17.05 -12.09
C GLN A 80 4.33 -15.56 -11.99
N ASP A 81 4.89 -14.76 -12.91
CA ASP A 81 4.41 -13.41 -13.13
C ASP A 81 3.05 -13.47 -13.80
N VAL A 82 2.03 -12.94 -13.15
CA VAL A 82 0.67 -12.93 -13.65
C VAL A 82 0.14 -11.52 -13.83
N TYR A 83 -0.75 -11.37 -14.79
CA TYR A 83 -1.45 -10.12 -15.06
C TYR A 83 -2.95 -10.39 -15.14
N PHE A 84 -3.74 -9.53 -14.54
CA PHE A 84 -5.20 -9.59 -14.57
C PHE A 84 -5.79 -8.18 -14.53
N GLN A 85 -7.09 -8.06 -14.78
CA GLN A 85 -7.78 -6.77 -14.76
C GLN A 85 -8.31 -6.47 -13.36
N SER A 86 -8.21 -5.23 -12.93
CA SER A 86 -9.00 -4.72 -11.82
C SER A 86 -10.50 -4.87 -12.11
N ARG A 87 -11.33 -5.06 -11.08
CA ARG A 87 -12.76 -5.33 -11.29
C ARG A 87 -13.52 -4.11 -11.83
N ASP A 88 -13.12 -2.90 -11.49
CA ASP A 88 -13.84 -1.66 -11.85
C ASP A 88 -13.46 -1.06 -13.21
N SER A 89 -12.38 -1.56 -13.84
CA SER A 89 -11.78 -0.89 -14.99
C SER A 89 -10.80 -1.78 -15.75
N ASN A 90 -10.34 -1.31 -16.91
CA ASN A 90 -9.31 -1.95 -17.70
C ASN A 90 -7.88 -1.72 -17.16
N ILE A 91 -7.73 -1.47 -15.86
CA ILE A 91 -6.43 -1.33 -15.21
C ILE A 91 -5.81 -2.71 -15.06
N LYS A 92 -4.63 -2.88 -15.62
CA LYS A 92 -3.87 -4.13 -15.53
C LYS A 92 -3.07 -4.17 -14.24
N ILE A 93 -3.31 -5.22 -13.47
CA ILE A 93 -2.66 -5.49 -12.18
C ILE A 93 -1.65 -6.62 -12.36
N ASN A 94 -0.46 -6.44 -11.79
CA ASN A 94 0.59 -7.46 -11.76
C ASN A 94 0.64 -8.16 -10.41
N GLY A 95 1.03 -9.43 -10.42
CA GLY A 95 1.27 -10.21 -9.21
C GLY A 95 2.26 -11.34 -9.41
N TRP A 96 2.79 -11.86 -8.30
CA TRP A 96 3.56 -13.09 -8.25
C TRP A 96 2.71 -14.21 -7.66
N LEU A 97 2.47 -15.24 -8.46
CA LEU A 97 1.69 -16.41 -8.07
C LEU A 97 2.62 -17.56 -7.65
N PHE A 98 2.51 -17.96 -6.40
CA PHE A 98 3.17 -19.11 -5.79
C PHE A 98 2.13 -20.22 -5.61
N ASN A 99 1.99 -21.10 -6.61
CA ASN A 99 0.98 -22.16 -6.65
C ASN A 99 1.64 -23.55 -6.52
N TYR A 100 2.15 -23.84 -5.33
CA TYR A 100 2.92 -25.06 -5.07
C TYR A 100 2.08 -26.25 -4.59
N PHE A 101 0.90 -25.99 -4.05
CA PHE A 101 0.14 -27.01 -3.33
C PHE A 101 -1.24 -27.23 -3.95
N PRO A 102 -1.45 -28.29 -4.76
CA PRO A 102 -2.76 -28.59 -5.32
C PRO A 102 -3.83 -28.70 -4.24
N ASN A 103 -5.01 -28.17 -4.49
CA ASN A 103 -6.17 -28.22 -3.60
C ASN A 103 -5.99 -27.53 -2.22
N ARG A 104 -4.94 -26.76 -2.03
CA ARG A 104 -4.74 -25.96 -0.80
C ARG A 104 -5.28 -24.55 -0.99
N PRO A 105 -5.69 -23.89 0.11
CA PRO A 105 -6.12 -22.48 0.05
C PRO A 105 -5.03 -21.57 -0.51
N ILE A 106 -5.46 -20.42 -1.04
CA ILE A 106 -4.59 -19.36 -1.52
C ILE A 106 -4.87 -18.06 -0.77
N ILE A 107 -3.82 -17.30 -0.48
CA ILE A 107 -3.90 -16.00 0.18
C ILE A 107 -3.43 -14.92 -0.79
N ILE A 108 -4.26 -13.91 -1.04
CA ILE A 108 -3.87 -12.69 -1.73
C ILE A 108 -3.16 -11.81 -0.69
N VAL A 109 -1.92 -11.41 -0.95
CA VAL A 109 -1.13 -10.55 -0.07
C VAL A 109 -0.94 -9.19 -0.72
N THR A 110 -1.28 -8.13 0.01
CA THR A 110 -1.29 -6.75 -0.47
C THR A 110 -0.37 -5.89 0.38
N HIS A 111 0.49 -5.12 -0.28
CA HIS A 111 1.50 -4.25 0.34
C HIS A 111 0.92 -2.99 0.99
N GLY A 112 1.77 -2.29 1.76
CA GLY A 112 1.46 -0.98 2.36
C GLY A 112 1.62 0.19 1.40
N ILE A 113 1.40 1.41 1.92
CA ILE A 113 1.57 2.64 1.14
C ILE A 113 3.05 2.98 0.93
N SER A 114 3.39 3.51 -0.25
CA SER A 114 4.65 4.25 -0.49
C SER A 114 4.62 5.59 0.32
N PRO A 115 5.69 6.37 0.57
CA PRO A 115 6.67 6.70 -0.48
C PRO A 115 7.96 5.89 -0.50
N ASN A 116 8.14 4.91 0.31
CA ASN A 116 9.47 4.34 0.49
C ASN A 116 9.62 2.94 -0.12
N GLY A 117 9.19 2.77 -1.35
CA GLY A 117 9.46 1.55 -2.14
C GLY A 117 8.61 0.35 -1.77
N LYS A 118 7.40 0.56 -1.26
CA LYS A 118 6.49 -0.53 -0.94
C LYS A 118 5.72 -0.98 -2.17
N CYS A 119 5.95 -2.22 -2.55
CA CYS A 119 5.27 -2.92 -3.62
C CYS A 119 5.06 -4.37 -3.19
N LYS A 120 4.66 -5.24 -4.10
CA LYS A 120 4.53 -6.68 -3.80
C LYS A 120 5.79 -7.31 -3.20
N SER A 121 6.98 -6.72 -3.41
CA SER A 121 8.22 -7.15 -2.77
C SER A 121 8.20 -7.03 -1.24
N GLU A 122 7.44 -6.10 -0.67
CA GLU A 122 7.21 -6.03 0.78
C GLU A 122 6.59 -7.32 1.34
N ALA A 123 5.81 -8.01 0.52
CA ALA A 123 5.12 -9.24 0.90
C ALA A 123 6.00 -10.50 0.85
N ASN A 124 7.26 -10.43 0.39
CA ASN A 124 8.11 -11.61 0.19
C ASN A 124 8.27 -12.46 1.46
N LEU A 125 8.49 -11.83 2.62
CA LEU A 125 8.58 -12.55 3.89
C LEU A 125 7.27 -13.22 4.28
N ILE A 126 6.15 -12.51 4.14
CA ILE A 126 4.80 -13.03 4.44
C ILE A 126 4.47 -14.18 3.49
N ALA A 127 4.77 -14.02 2.19
CA ALA A 127 4.60 -15.08 1.21
C ALA A 127 5.37 -16.33 1.58
N SER A 128 6.63 -16.18 1.99
CA SER A 128 7.45 -17.31 2.45
C SER A 128 6.88 -18.01 3.68
N PHE A 129 6.45 -17.27 4.69
CA PHE A 129 5.78 -17.86 5.87
C PHE A 129 4.52 -18.62 5.49
N LEU A 130 3.68 -18.07 4.62
CA LEU A 130 2.45 -18.72 4.17
C LEU A 130 2.76 -19.98 3.36
N VAL A 131 3.72 -19.93 2.45
CA VAL A 131 4.17 -21.09 1.67
C VAL A 131 4.71 -22.19 2.58
N ASN A 132 5.51 -21.85 3.60
CA ASN A 132 6.00 -22.81 4.59
C ASN A 132 4.87 -23.46 5.40
N LYS A 133 3.72 -22.77 5.55
CA LYS A 133 2.49 -23.31 6.14
C LYS A 133 1.57 -24.01 5.15
N LYS A 134 2.04 -24.28 3.93
CA LYS A 134 1.32 -24.99 2.86
C LYS A 134 0.10 -24.22 2.32
N PHE A 135 0.15 -22.90 2.33
CA PHE A 135 -0.76 -22.07 1.54
C PHE A 135 -0.15 -21.76 0.19
N ASN A 136 -0.97 -21.63 -0.83
CA ASN A 136 -0.61 -20.93 -2.05
C ASN A 136 -0.70 -19.41 -1.79
N VAL A 137 0.02 -18.62 -2.56
CA VAL A 137 0.06 -17.17 -2.36
C VAL A 137 0.00 -16.45 -3.71
N LEU A 138 -0.71 -15.32 -3.73
CA LEU A 138 -0.65 -14.33 -4.79
C LEU A 138 -0.30 -13.00 -4.16
N THR A 139 0.93 -12.50 -4.37
CA THR A 139 1.27 -11.11 -4.01
C THR A 139 0.93 -10.20 -5.17
N ILE A 140 0.39 -9.02 -4.92
CA ILE A 140 0.00 -8.08 -5.98
C ILE A 140 0.60 -6.70 -5.76
N ASP A 141 0.91 -6.02 -6.86
CA ASP A 141 1.06 -4.57 -6.87
C ASP A 141 -0.33 -3.95 -7.05
N LEU A 142 -0.76 -3.08 -6.16
CA LEU A 142 -1.95 -2.26 -6.38
C LEU A 142 -1.73 -1.32 -7.58
N ARG A 143 -2.80 -0.76 -8.15
CA ARG A 143 -2.69 0.28 -9.17
C ARG A 143 -1.72 1.37 -8.75
N ASN A 144 -0.99 1.94 -9.68
CA ASN A 144 0.06 2.95 -9.49
C ASN A 144 1.36 2.43 -8.86
N TYR A 145 1.47 1.14 -8.51
CA TYR A 145 2.65 0.55 -7.90
C TYR A 145 3.31 -0.49 -8.80
N GLY A 146 4.64 -0.57 -8.72
CA GLY A 146 5.47 -1.60 -9.32
C GLY A 146 5.20 -1.82 -10.81
N GLN A 147 4.72 -3.02 -11.15
CA GLN A 147 4.45 -3.43 -12.52
C GLN A 147 2.96 -3.34 -12.91
N SER A 148 2.10 -2.87 -12.01
CA SER A 148 0.71 -2.55 -12.32
C SER A 148 0.58 -1.23 -13.07
N ASP A 149 -0.54 -1.02 -13.76
CA ASP A 149 -0.77 0.21 -14.51
C ASP A 149 -0.79 1.43 -13.58
N THR A 150 -0.15 2.51 -14.04
CA THR A 150 -0.14 3.80 -13.38
C THR A 150 -1.25 4.69 -13.96
N VAL A 151 -2.21 5.04 -13.13
CA VAL A 151 -3.36 5.90 -13.49
C VAL A 151 -3.41 7.20 -12.68
N SER A 152 -2.59 7.30 -11.64
CA SER A 152 -2.46 8.50 -10.79
C SER A 152 -1.04 8.59 -10.22
N SER A 153 -0.61 9.80 -9.89
CA SER A 153 0.60 10.04 -9.11
C SER A 153 0.36 10.00 -7.59
N TYR A 154 -0.88 9.81 -7.18
CA TYR A 154 -1.30 9.83 -5.78
C TYR A 154 -2.05 8.55 -5.42
N ASP A 155 -1.82 8.07 -4.21
CA ASP A 155 -2.55 6.96 -3.62
C ASP A 155 -3.98 7.35 -3.25
N ASP A 156 -4.93 6.49 -3.51
CA ASP A 156 -6.34 6.69 -3.20
C ASP A 156 -6.75 6.17 -1.80
N LEU A 157 -5.78 5.76 -1.00
CA LEU A 157 -5.95 5.22 0.35
C LEU A 157 -6.92 4.01 0.42
N GLY A 158 -6.97 3.23 -0.65
CA GLY A 158 -7.81 2.04 -0.74
C GLY A 158 -9.22 2.29 -1.29
N LEU A 159 -9.61 3.55 -1.54
CA LEU A 159 -10.98 3.91 -1.93
C LEU A 159 -11.38 3.42 -3.34
N LYS A 160 -10.41 3.21 -4.22
CA LYS A 160 -10.60 2.63 -5.57
C LYS A 160 -9.81 1.33 -5.73
N SER A 161 -8.61 1.28 -5.14
CA SER A 161 -7.68 0.14 -5.28
C SER A 161 -8.16 -1.15 -4.63
N TYR A 162 -9.22 -1.14 -3.79
CA TYR A 162 -9.85 -2.40 -3.36
C TYR A 162 -10.39 -3.23 -4.54
N ASN A 163 -10.71 -2.60 -5.68
CA ASN A 163 -11.12 -3.28 -6.90
C ASN A 163 -9.98 -4.10 -7.52
N ASP A 164 -8.72 -3.77 -7.23
CA ASP A 164 -7.55 -4.54 -7.68
C ASP A 164 -7.50 -5.89 -6.96
N ILE A 165 -7.80 -5.89 -5.65
CA ILE A 165 -7.95 -7.11 -4.85
C ILE A 165 -9.13 -7.94 -5.35
N LEU A 166 -10.25 -7.30 -5.70
CA LEU A 166 -11.41 -7.97 -6.29
C LEU A 166 -11.08 -8.58 -7.67
N GLY A 167 -10.27 -7.88 -8.48
CA GLY A 167 -9.73 -8.41 -9.73
C GLY A 167 -8.84 -9.64 -9.51
N ALA A 168 -7.98 -9.61 -8.48
CA ALA A 168 -7.17 -10.75 -8.07
C ALA A 168 -8.05 -11.94 -7.62
N PHE A 169 -9.10 -11.68 -6.87
CA PHE A 169 -10.07 -12.68 -6.45
C PHE A 169 -10.78 -13.33 -7.64
N ASP A 170 -11.24 -12.53 -8.60
CA ASP A 170 -11.86 -13.04 -9.83
C ASP A 170 -10.89 -13.83 -10.70
N PHE A 171 -9.64 -13.35 -10.81
CA PHE A 171 -8.56 -14.07 -11.50
C PHE A 171 -8.32 -15.45 -10.89
N LEU A 172 -8.23 -15.55 -9.58
CA LEU A 172 -8.01 -16.82 -8.88
C LEU A 172 -9.19 -17.78 -9.07
N LYS A 173 -10.43 -17.29 -9.04
CA LYS A 173 -11.62 -18.09 -9.36
C LYS A 173 -11.56 -18.62 -10.80
N LYS A 174 -11.14 -17.78 -11.75
CA LYS A 174 -11.01 -18.17 -13.17
C LYS A 174 -9.97 -19.26 -13.39
N ILE A 175 -8.89 -19.30 -12.63
CA ILE A 175 -7.87 -20.35 -12.71
C ILE A 175 -8.17 -21.57 -11.81
N GLY A 176 -9.35 -21.63 -11.19
CA GLY A 176 -9.88 -22.83 -10.54
C GLY A 176 -9.90 -22.85 -9.01
N PHE A 177 -9.48 -21.78 -8.34
CA PHE A 177 -9.66 -21.69 -6.88
C PHE A 177 -11.14 -21.46 -6.52
N LYS A 178 -11.60 -22.17 -5.48
CA LYS A 178 -12.95 -21.94 -4.94
C LYS A 178 -12.96 -20.65 -4.11
N SER A 179 -14.03 -19.87 -4.19
CA SER A 179 -14.15 -18.60 -3.44
C SER A 179 -13.91 -18.77 -1.94
N ASN A 180 -14.41 -19.88 -1.36
CA ASN A 180 -14.23 -20.19 0.07
C ASN A 180 -12.82 -20.69 0.45
N SER A 181 -11.91 -20.83 -0.51
CA SER A 181 -10.49 -21.18 -0.31
C SER A 181 -9.56 -20.01 -0.60
N ILE A 182 -10.10 -18.81 -0.86
CA ILE A 182 -9.33 -17.58 -1.09
C ILE A 182 -9.45 -16.68 0.15
N GLY A 183 -8.32 -16.35 0.76
CA GLY A 183 -8.22 -15.40 1.86
C GLY A 183 -7.40 -14.16 1.46
N LEU A 184 -7.47 -13.11 2.29
CA LEU A 184 -6.72 -11.87 2.12
C LEU A 184 -5.76 -11.66 3.29
N HIS A 185 -4.58 -11.16 2.99
CA HIS A 185 -3.64 -10.60 3.96
C HIS A 185 -3.18 -9.24 3.46
N GLY A 186 -3.52 -8.19 4.18
CA GLY A 186 -3.09 -6.84 3.84
C GLY A 186 -2.17 -6.25 4.89
N ILE A 187 -1.19 -5.46 4.46
CA ILE A 187 -0.24 -4.76 5.31
C ILE A 187 -0.54 -3.26 5.24
N SER A 188 -0.78 -2.59 6.38
CA SER A 188 -1.02 -1.14 6.46
C SER A 188 -2.14 -0.68 5.50
N LEU A 189 -1.83 0.08 4.44
CA LEU A 189 -2.79 0.43 3.37
C LEU A 189 -3.47 -0.82 2.81
N GLY A 190 -2.70 -1.86 2.48
CA GLY A 190 -3.24 -3.12 1.96
C GLY A 190 -4.21 -3.80 2.93
N ALA A 191 -4.03 -3.60 4.25
CA ALA A 191 -4.96 -4.09 5.26
C ALA A 191 -6.32 -3.39 5.16
N SER A 192 -6.32 -2.05 5.08
CA SER A 192 -7.54 -1.26 4.89
C SER A 192 -8.23 -1.58 3.57
N THR A 193 -7.44 -1.67 2.50
CA THR A 193 -7.92 -2.04 1.16
C THR A 193 -8.54 -3.43 1.14
N SER A 194 -7.95 -4.40 1.87
CA SER A 194 -8.49 -5.75 2.03
C SER A 194 -9.82 -5.77 2.79
N ILE A 195 -9.99 -4.92 3.80
CA ILE A 195 -11.26 -4.76 4.52
C ILE A 195 -12.33 -4.20 3.57
N PHE A 196 -12.00 -3.20 2.75
CA PHE A 196 -12.94 -2.65 1.76
C PHE A 196 -13.33 -3.71 0.71
N ALA A 197 -12.37 -4.50 0.22
CA ALA A 197 -12.64 -5.60 -0.70
C ALA A 197 -13.59 -6.65 -0.08
N ALA A 198 -13.36 -7.06 1.16
CA ALA A 198 -14.22 -8.01 1.86
C ALA A 198 -15.62 -7.44 2.20
N HIS A 199 -15.72 -6.12 2.39
CA HIS A 199 -17.02 -5.46 2.52
C HIS A 199 -17.81 -5.49 1.21
N ALA A 200 -17.14 -5.24 0.09
CA ALA A 200 -17.75 -5.22 -1.24
C ALA A 200 -18.06 -6.62 -1.79
N GLU A 201 -17.27 -7.64 -1.40
CA GLU A 201 -17.42 -9.03 -1.88
C GLU A 201 -17.65 -10.01 -0.72
N ARG A 202 -18.90 -10.47 -0.58
CA ARG A 202 -19.31 -11.35 0.53
C ARG A 202 -18.80 -12.78 0.44
N GLU A 203 -18.28 -13.19 -0.70
CA GLU A 203 -17.62 -14.50 -0.84
C GLU A 203 -16.23 -14.53 -0.17
N ILE A 204 -15.61 -13.37 0.07
CA ILE A 204 -14.37 -13.25 0.84
C ILE A 204 -14.69 -13.42 2.33
N ARG A 205 -14.21 -14.52 2.94
CA ARG A 205 -14.57 -14.90 4.31
C ARG A 205 -13.44 -14.83 5.32
N ALA A 206 -12.23 -14.60 4.86
CA ALA A 206 -11.05 -14.52 5.71
C ALA A 206 -10.18 -13.31 5.31
N VAL A 207 -9.95 -12.44 6.27
CA VAL A 207 -9.06 -11.27 6.11
C VAL A 207 -8.14 -11.21 7.32
N TRP A 208 -6.84 -11.15 7.05
CA TRP A 208 -5.85 -10.76 8.04
C TRP A 208 -5.41 -9.33 7.72
N ALA A 209 -5.87 -8.39 8.54
CA ALA A 209 -5.54 -6.97 8.42
C ALA A 209 -4.39 -6.65 9.39
N ASP A 210 -3.16 -6.59 8.86
CA ASP A 210 -1.97 -6.25 9.63
C ASP A 210 -1.75 -4.74 9.64
N SER A 211 -1.84 -4.13 10.83
CA SER A 211 -1.61 -2.68 11.01
C SER A 211 -2.54 -1.80 10.17
N SER A 212 -3.82 -2.19 10.03
CA SER A 212 -4.81 -1.41 9.28
C SER A 212 -5.04 -0.03 9.89
N LEU A 213 -5.41 0.92 9.03
CA LEU A 213 -5.84 2.25 9.44
C LEU A 213 -7.18 2.16 10.16
N ALA A 214 -7.17 2.17 11.49
CA ALA A 214 -8.39 2.13 12.28
C ALA A 214 -9.17 3.45 12.22
N GLU A 215 -8.43 4.57 12.20
CA GLU A 215 -8.99 5.91 12.13
C GLU A 215 -8.03 6.85 11.40
N PHE A 216 -8.48 7.38 10.26
CA PHE A 216 -7.66 8.27 9.41
C PHE A 216 -7.16 9.52 10.17
N ASN A 217 -8.00 10.09 11.03
CA ASN A 217 -7.63 11.29 11.78
C ASN A 217 -6.45 11.08 12.74
N MET A 218 -6.28 9.89 13.31
CA MET A 218 -5.14 9.59 14.18
C MET A 218 -3.83 9.61 13.38
N ILE A 219 -3.82 8.96 12.23
CA ILE A 219 -2.64 8.93 11.36
C ILE A 219 -2.33 10.30 10.81
N LEU A 220 -3.36 11.05 10.41
CA LEU A 220 -3.18 12.41 9.93
C LEU A 220 -2.51 13.30 10.99
N LYS A 221 -2.84 13.15 12.27
CA LYS A 221 -2.17 13.86 13.37
C LYS A 221 -0.69 13.52 13.45
N ASP A 222 -0.37 12.24 13.42
CA ASP A 222 1.02 11.78 13.54
C ASP A 222 1.85 12.21 12.32
N GLU A 223 1.28 12.13 11.12
CA GLU A 223 1.97 12.57 9.91
C GLU A 223 2.17 14.10 9.89
N ILE A 224 1.17 14.90 10.25
CA ILE A 224 1.32 16.36 10.37
C ILE A 224 2.43 16.72 11.37
N ALA A 225 2.46 16.03 12.53
CA ALA A 225 3.47 16.24 13.54
C ALA A 225 4.89 15.88 13.07
N ARG A 226 5.04 14.87 12.23
CA ARG A 226 6.34 14.52 11.60
C ARG A 226 6.93 15.63 10.75
N TYR A 227 6.08 16.47 10.15
CA TYR A 227 6.50 17.65 9.40
C TYR A 227 6.65 18.89 10.28
N GLY A 228 6.58 18.76 11.63
CA GLY A 228 6.71 19.86 12.57
C GLY A 228 5.55 20.84 12.56
N LEU A 229 4.40 20.45 12.03
CA LEU A 229 3.20 21.27 11.95
C LEU A 229 2.23 20.96 13.09
N ALA A 230 1.44 21.95 13.46
CA ALA A 230 0.40 21.78 14.45
C ALA A 230 -0.84 21.05 13.87
N ILE A 231 -1.63 20.40 14.73
CA ILE A 231 -2.81 19.64 14.31
C ILE A 231 -3.86 20.49 13.60
N GLU A 232 -3.87 21.78 13.82
CA GLU A 232 -4.74 22.75 13.15
C GLU A 232 -4.56 22.79 11.63
N PHE A 233 -3.47 22.21 11.10
CA PHE A 233 -3.27 21.97 9.68
C PHE A 233 -4.13 20.80 9.14
N GLY A 234 -4.72 19.97 9.98
CA GLY A 234 -5.54 18.82 9.59
C GLY A 234 -6.60 19.12 8.53
N PRO A 235 -7.44 20.17 8.69
CA PRO A 235 -8.47 20.51 7.70
C PRO A 235 -7.91 20.81 6.31
N VAL A 236 -6.81 21.58 6.21
CA VAL A 236 -6.22 21.92 4.92
C VAL A 236 -5.50 20.74 4.29
N VAL A 237 -4.85 19.87 5.09
CA VAL A 237 -4.23 18.63 4.58
C VAL A 237 -5.32 17.69 4.05
N SER A 238 -6.44 17.55 4.76
CA SER A 238 -7.58 16.74 4.30
C SER A 238 -8.21 17.29 3.02
N LEU A 239 -8.38 18.62 2.93
CA LEU A 239 -8.89 19.27 1.71
C LEU A 239 -7.94 19.03 0.53
N ALA A 240 -6.64 19.24 0.74
CA ALA A 240 -5.61 19.02 -0.28
C ALA A 240 -5.60 17.55 -0.73
N GLY A 241 -5.71 16.61 0.20
CA GLY A 241 -5.79 15.19 -0.11
C GLY A 241 -6.95 14.88 -1.06
N ARG A 242 -8.15 15.38 -0.75
CA ARG A 242 -9.33 15.21 -1.64
C ARG A 242 -9.13 15.82 -3.03
N ILE A 243 -8.46 16.97 -3.12
CA ILE A 243 -8.18 17.61 -4.42
C ILE A 243 -7.15 16.78 -5.22
N LEU A 244 -6.14 16.19 -4.56
CA LEU A 244 -5.09 15.43 -5.22
C LEU A 244 -5.55 14.04 -5.68
N THR A 245 -6.48 13.41 -4.95
CA THR A 245 -6.94 12.04 -5.25
C THR A 245 -8.22 11.98 -6.09
N GLY A 246 -8.94 13.09 -6.23
CA GLY A 246 -10.20 13.18 -7.01
C GLY A 246 -11.39 12.71 -6.22
#